data_8b8b1ad54a7d183c287e08db6a2d2c62
#
_entry.id   8b8b1ad54a7d183c287e08db6a2d2c62
#
_cell.length_a   1.000
_cell.length_b   1.000
_cell.length_c   1.000
_cell.angle_alpha   90.00
_cell.angle_beta   90.00
_cell.angle_gamma   90.00
#
_symmetry.space_group_name_H-M   'P 1'
#
loop_
_entity.id
_entity.type
_entity.pdbx_description
1 polymer ?
#
loop_
_entity_poly.entity_id
_entity_poly.type
_entity_poly.pdbx_seq_one_letter_code
_entity_poly.pdbx_strand_id
1 'polypeptide(L)'
;MGFNIPYTDKKRVVIIGGGFGGLKLAEKLKKSKFQVVLIDKNNYHQFPPLLYQVASSGLEYNEISFPYRKIFQKRKNFYFRLAEVYGVNPKGHTIQTSIGELEYDYLVIAAGTITNFFGNKTIEEQSLPMKTVEEALALRDTLLINLEKATTCTDPDEKQALLNIVVVGGGATGVEVSGALSEMKRFVLPKDYPDLGNFHMNIYLIEGAPKLLGAMSPEASSNAKRFLEDMGVNIILQKRVVDYKNGNVFLDDGQTIPTRTLLWVSGVKAVHFDHIEGELLTRGERIIVNECNQVKGLSNIFAIGDVCWMAEPDYPNGHPQVAQVAIQQGELLAENLQRIEALKKPRAFHYKNLGTLATVGRNKAVADLNKVKLHGFTAWLVWMLIHLRSILGIKNRLIVLIDWIWNYFTYDRSMRFILFIQKHKQDGTQGTEPTL
;
A
#
# COMPACT_ATOMS: atom_id res chain seq x y z
N MET A 1 9.38 -13.63 26.61
CA MET A 1 7.99 -13.88 26.14
C MET A 1 8.07 -14.99 25.11
N GLY A 2 7.01 -15.73 24.83
CA GLY A 2 7.01 -16.81 23.84
C GLY A 2 5.67 -16.88 23.10
N PHE A 3 5.61 -17.68 22.05
CA PHE A 3 4.43 -17.78 21.19
C PHE A 3 3.19 -18.33 21.86
N ASN A 4 3.36 -19.11 22.95
CA ASN A 4 2.25 -19.75 23.67
C ASN A 4 1.22 -20.38 22.71
N ILE A 5 1.70 -21.25 21.82
CA ILE A 5 0.88 -22.02 20.88
C ILE A 5 0.92 -23.48 21.35
N PRO A 6 -0.24 -24.13 21.58
CA PRO A 6 -0.24 -25.51 22.04
C PRO A 6 0.44 -26.45 21.05
N TYR A 7 1.18 -27.42 21.57
CA TYR A 7 1.68 -28.53 20.79
C TYR A 7 0.53 -29.38 20.26
N THR A 8 0.66 -29.85 19.03
CA THR A 8 -0.34 -30.78 18.43
C THR A 8 0.37 -31.67 17.42
N ASP A 9 -0.20 -32.83 17.09
CA ASP A 9 0.29 -33.73 16.02
C ASP A 9 0.03 -33.18 14.61
N LYS A 10 -0.57 -31.98 14.50
CA LYS A 10 -0.88 -31.37 13.22
C LYS A 10 0.34 -30.62 12.68
N LYS A 11 0.57 -30.74 11.40
CA LYS A 11 1.55 -29.92 10.71
C LYS A 11 1.25 -28.44 10.89
N ARG A 12 2.27 -27.68 11.24
CA ARG A 12 2.17 -26.23 11.46
C ARG A 12 2.52 -25.45 10.20
N VAL A 13 1.55 -24.65 9.73
CA VAL A 13 1.75 -23.68 8.66
C VAL A 13 1.92 -22.31 9.31
N VAL A 14 3.10 -21.72 9.18
CA VAL A 14 3.39 -20.35 9.60
C VAL A 14 3.27 -19.43 8.40
N ILE A 15 2.48 -18.36 8.51
CA ILE A 15 2.25 -17.35 7.48
C ILE A 15 2.81 -16.02 7.99
N ILE A 16 3.80 -15.46 7.31
CA ILE A 16 4.39 -14.15 7.60
C ILE A 16 3.69 -13.10 6.74
N GLY A 17 2.93 -12.21 7.36
CA GLY A 17 2.17 -11.16 6.69
C GLY A 17 0.72 -11.53 6.39
N GLY A 18 -0.20 -10.69 6.88
CA GLY A 18 -1.65 -10.81 6.69
C GLY A 18 -2.21 -9.87 5.61
N GLY A 19 -1.39 -9.50 4.61
CA GLY A 19 -1.85 -8.80 3.42
C GLY A 19 -2.81 -9.64 2.58
N PHE A 20 -3.08 -9.23 1.34
CA PHE A 20 -4.06 -9.92 0.47
C PHE A 20 -3.78 -11.43 0.30
N GLY A 21 -2.51 -11.79 0.07
CA GLY A 21 -2.12 -13.19 -0.14
C GLY A 21 -2.20 -14.03 1.13
N GLY A 22 -1.57 -13.56 2.21
CA GLY A 22 -1.53 -14.27 3.49
C GLY A 22 -2.91 -14.40 4.14
N LEU A 23 -3.73 -13.35 4.09
CA LEU A 23 -5.11 -13.39 4.54
C LEU A 23 -5.92 -14.44 3.75
N LYS A 24 -5.83 -14.41 2.42
CA LYS A 24 -6.56 -15.36 1.55
C LYS A 24 -6.12 -16.79 1.80
N LEU A 25 -4.82 -17.05 1.92
CA LEU A 25 -4.28 -18.35 2.29
C LEU A 25 -4.84 -18.83 3.64
N ALA A 26 -4.76 -17.98 4.67
CA ALA A 26 -5.29 -18.30 6.00
C ALA A 26 -6.81 -18.59 5.96
N GLU A 27 -7.58 -17.84 5.17
CA GLU A 27 -9.01 -18.11 4.96
C GLU A 27 -9.28 -19.46 4.34
N LYS A 28 -8.55 -19.84 3.30
CA LYS A 28 -8.73 -21.10 2.56
C LYS A 28 -8.28 -22.32 3.37
N LEU A 29 -7.34 -22.17 4.29
CA LEU A 29 -6.92 -23.22 5.22
C LEU A 29 -7.92 -23.48 6.38
N LYS A 30 -9.07 -22.79 6.43
CA LYS A 30 -10.07 -22.91 7.52
C LYS A 30 -10.52 -24.35 7.82
N LYS A 31 -10.67 -25.16 6.80
CA LYS A 31 -11.15 -26.55 6.92
C LYS A 31 -10.00 -27.59 6.79
N SER A 32 -8.75 -27.12 6.79
CA SER A 32 -7.60 -28.00 6.68
C SER A 32 -7.28 -28.70 8.01
N LYS A 33 -6.42 -29.71 7.94
CA LYS A 33 -5.89 -30.40 9.12
C LYS A 33 -4.71 -29.67 9.78
N PHE A 34 -4.27 -28.53 9.23
CA PHE A 34 -3.13 -27.77 9.74
C PHE A 34 -3.41 -27.01 11.04
N GLN A 35 -2.37 -26.81 11.82
CA GLN A 35 -2.28 -25.74 12.79
C GLN A 35 -1.77 -24.50 12.04
N VAL A 36 -2.56 -23.45 11.95
CA VAL A 36 -2.21 -22.24 11.19
C VAL A 36 -1.81 -21.11 12.14
N VAL A 37 -0.63 -20.54 11.95
CA VAL A 37 -0.14 -19.39 12.70
C VAL A 37 0.07 -18.23 11.74
N LEU A 38 -0.70 -17.17 11.89
CA LEU A 38 -0.52 -15.90 11.16
C LEU A 38 0.27 -14.94 12.03
N ILE A 39 1.38 -14.43 11.51
CA ILE A 39 2.22 -13.43 12.15
C ILE A 39 2.20 -12.16 11.30
N ASP A 40 1.92 -11.04 11.93
CA ASP A 40 1.97 -9.74 11.27
C ASP A 40 2.43 -8.68 12.30
N LYS A 41 3.13 -7.65 11.83
CA LYS A 41 3.54 -6.50 12.64
C LYS A 41 2.36 -5.61 13.04
N ASN A 42 1.23 -5.71 12.31
CA ASN A 42 -0.02 -5.04 12.60
C ASN A 42 -1.06 -6.07 13.08
N ASN A 43 -1.98 -5.67 13.94
CA ASN A 43 -3.06 -6.54 14.41
C ASN A 43 -4.30 -6.54 13.49
N TYR A 44 -4.20 -5.91 12.32
CA TYR A 44 -5.28 -5.72 11.37
C TYR A 44 -4.80 -5.90 9.91
N HIS A 45 -5.72 -6.36 9.08
CA HIS A 45 -5.60 -6.27 7.63
C HIS A 45 -6.02 -4.87 7.17
N GLN A 46 -5.25 -4.24 6.33
CA GLN A 46 -5.58 -2.97 5.69
C GLN A 46 -5.96 -3.19 4.23
N PHE A 47 -6.75 -2.26 3.66
CA PHE A 47 -7.14 -2.27 2.26
C PHE A 47 -6.44 -1.13 1.50
N PRO A 48 -5.18 -1.33 1.03
CA PRO A 48 -4.35 -0.28 0.45
C PRO A 48 -4.96 0.53 -0.69
N PRO A 49 -5.85 -0.03 -1.55
CA PRO A 49 -6.45 0.75 -2.63
C PRO A 49 -7.26 1.97 -2.21
N LEU A 50 -7.61 2.10 -0.92
CA LEU A 50 -8.36 3.25 -0.40
C LEU A 50 -7.56 4.13 0.56
N LEU A 51 -6.24 3.90 0.73
CA LEU A 51 -5.39 4.73 1.58
C LEU A 51 -5.38 6.20 1.16
N TYR A 52 -5.42 6.49 -0.13
CA TYR A 52 -5.48 7.86 -0.64
C TYR A 52 -6.74 8.62 -0.17
N GLN A 53 -7.85 7.92 0.07
CA GLN A 53 -9.07 8.53 0.62
C GLN A 53 -8.90 8.84 2.11
N VAL A 54 -8.20 8.00 2.87
CA VAL A 54 -7.84 8.31 4.27
C VAL A 54 -6.89 9.52 4.31
N ALA A 55 -5.86 9.54 3.47
CA ALA A 55 -4.90 10.64 3.38
C ALA A 55 -5.53 11.97 2.97
N SER A 56 -6.63 11.96 2.20
CA SER A 56 -7.36 13.15 1.77
C SER A 56 -8.63 13.43 2.57
N SER A 57 -8.76 12.86 3.78
CA SER A 57 -9.91 13.03 4.68
C SER A 57 -11.26 12.57 4.12
N GLY A 58 -11.26 11.65 3.15
CA GLY A 58 -12.46 11.15 2.48
C GLY A 58 -13.07 9.91 3.13
N LEU A 59 -12.29 9.13 3.89
CA LEU A 59 -12.72 7.93 4.62
C LEU A 59 -12.01 7.84 5.97
N GLU A 60 -12.65 7.18 6.92
CA GLU A 60 -12.05 6.78 8.19
C GLU A 60 -11.14 5.57 7.99
N TYR A 61 -10.00 5.54 8.70
CA TYR A 61 -9.06 4.41 8.63
C TYR A 61 -9.66 3.08 9.12
N ASN A 62 -10.61 3.12 10.04
CA ASN A 62 -11.30 1.94 10.57
C ASN A 62 -12.26 1.28 9.57
N GLU A 63 -12.65 1.98 8.51
CA GLU A 63 -13.50 1.46 7.44
C GLU A 63 -12.74 0.55 6.47
N ILE A 64 -11.43 0.78 6.37
CA ILE A 64 -10.53 0.04 5.51
C ILE A 64 -9.54 -0.85 6.27
N SER A 65 -9.71 -0.96 7.60
CA SER A 65 -8.86 -1.75 8.50
C SER A 65 -9.67 -2.80 9.26
N PHE A 66 -9.20 -4.04 9.26
CA PHE A 66 -9.97 -5.18 9.77
C PHE A 66 -9.13 -6.01 10.75
N PRO A 67 -9.42 -6.00 12.06
CA PRO A 67 -8.66 -6.75 13.05
C PRO A 67 -8.63 -8.26 12.76
N TYR A 68 -7.45 -8.87 12.68
CA TYR A 68 -7.30 -10.31 12.39
C TYR A 68 -8.06 -11.18 13.39
N ARG A 69 -8.04 -10.83 14.68
CA ARG A 69 -8.77 -11.59 15.69
C ARG A 69 -10.27 -11.59 15.46
N LYS A 70 -10.82 -10.54 14.84
CA LYS A 70 -12.24 -10.47 14.44
C LYS A 70 -12.52 -11.31 13.19
N ILE A 71 -11.63 -11.27 12.19
CA ILE A 71 -11.75 -12.07 10.96
C ILE A 71 -11.73 -13.56 11.29
N PHE A 72 -10.84 -13.96 12.21
CA PHE A 72 -10.58 -15.35 12.52
C PHE A 72 -11.21 -15.84 13.85
N GLN A 73 -12.08 -15.04 14.47
CA GLN A 73 -12.77 -15.49 15.69
C GLN A 73 -13.55 -16.81 15.44
N LYS A 74 -13.65 -17.65 16.46
CA LYS A 74 -14.30 -18.98 16.40
C LYS A 74 -13.58 -20.02 15.53
N ARG A 75 -12.35 -19.75 15.06
CA ARG A 75 -11.55 -20.78 14.36
C ARG A 75 -10.75 -21.61 15.34
N LYS A 76 -10.92 -22.92 15.28
CA LYS A 76 -10.05 -23.89 15.96
C LYS A 76 -8.72 -24.01 15.18
N ASN A 77 -7.62 -24.25 15.90
CA ASN A 77 -6.26 -24.43 15.35
C ASN A 77 -5.73 -23.25 14.51
N PHE A 78 -6.23 -22.05 14.75
CA PHE A 78 -5.74 -20.81 14.16
C PHE A 78 -5.26 -19.88 15.26
N TYR A 79 -4.03 -19.37 15.10
CA TYR A 79 -3.38 -18.48 16.05
C TYR A 79 -2.89 -17.24 15.32
N PHE A 80 -3.24 -16.08 15.81
CA PHE A 80 -2.65 -14.81 15.38
C PHE A 80 -1.62 -14.37 16.42
N ARG A 81 -0.45 -13.91 15.94
CA ARG A 81 0.58 -13.28 16.78
C ARG A 81 1.01 -11.96 16.18
N LEU A 82 0.94 -10.92 17.01
CA LEU A 82 1.49 -9.60 16.71
C LEU A 82 3.00 -9.67 16.96
N ALA A 83 3.78 -9.70 15.89
CA ALA A 83 5.24 -9.73 15.96
C ALA A 83 5.88 -9.31 14.65
N GLU A 84 7.07 -8.78 14.73
CA GLU A 84 7.96 -8.56 13.60
C GLU A 84 8.85 -9.78 13.40
N VAL A 85 9.01 -10.20 12.15
CA VAL A 85 9.88 -11.32 11.75
C VAL A 85 11.14 -10.74 11.15
N TYR A 86 12.29 -11.13 11.69
CA TYR A 86 13.61 -10.64 11.26
C TYR A 86 14.31 -11.62 10.33
N GLY A 87 14.24 -12.92 10.64
CA GLY A 87 14.97 -13.93 9.90
C GLY A 87 14.25 -15.26 9.79
N VAL A 88 14.69 -16.05 8.84
CA VAL A 88 14.23 -17.41 8.56
C VAL A 88 15.42 -18.35 8.64
N ASN A 89 15.35 -19.40 9.47
CA ASN A 89 16.35 -20.48 9.50
C ASN A 89 15.82 -21.70 8.72
N PRO A 90 16.17 -21.86 7.43
CA PRO A 90 15.67 -22.97 6.62
C PRO A 90 16.14 -24.35 7.11
N LYS A 91 17.34 -24.45 7.70
CA LYS A 91 17.90 -25.72 8.20
C LYS A 91 17.28 -26.13 9.53
N GLY A 92 17.02 -25.18 10.41
CA GLY A 92 16.39 -25.43 11.71
C GLY A 92 14.88 -25.46 11.67
N HIS A 93 14.27 -25.11 10.54
CA HIS A 93 12.82 -24.95 10.38
C HIS A 93 12.20 -23.99 11.38
N THR A 94 12.90 -22.88 11.69
CA THR A 94 12.44 -21.84 12.63
C THR A 94 12.43 -20.47 11.98
N ILE A 95 11.64 -19.58 12.53
CA ILE A 95 11.69 -18.13 12.27
C ILE A 95 12.08 -17.37 13.52
N GLN A 96 12.80 -16.27 13.36
CA GLN A 96 13.21 -15.35 14.42
C GLN A 96 12.31 -14.12 14.42
N THR A 97 11.77 -13.78 15.58
CA THR A 97 10.78 -12.68 15.71
C THR A 97 11.03 -11.84 16.96
N SER A 98 10.35 -10.71 17.06
CA SER A 98 10.35 -9.82 18.24
C SER A 98 9.84 -10.46 19.53
N ILE A 99 9.19 -11.63 19.48
CA ILE A 99 8.67 -12.34 20.66
C ILE A 99 9.29 -13.73 20.87
N GLY A 100 10.36 -14.05 20.15
CA GLY A 100 11.11 -15.30 20.22
C GLY A 100 11.12 -16.10 18.93
N GLU A 101 11.53 -17.37 19.01
CA GLU A 101 11.55 -18.29 17.88
C GLU A 101 10.26 -19.11 17.78
N LEU A 102 9.90 -19.50 16.54
CA LEU A 102 8.78 -20.39 16.26
C LEU A 102 9.18 -21.42 15.20
N GLU A 103 8.95 -22.69 15.51
CA GLU A 103 9.13 -23.80 14.56
C GLU A 103 7.95 -23.89 13.58
N TYR A 104 8.24 -24.35 12.36
CA TYR A 104 7.25 -24.61 11.31
C TYR A 104 7.52 -25.93 10.59
N ASP A 105 6.44 -26.56 10.12
CA ASP A 105 6.52 -27.60 9.10
C ASP A 105 6.48 -26.98 7.70
N TYR A 106 5.65 -25.97 7.51
CA TYR A 106 5.55 -25.18 6.29
C TYR A 106 5.60 -23.70 6.63
N LEU A 107 6.43 -22.95 5.90
CA LEU A 107 6.53 -21.50 6.00
C LEU A 107 6.02 -20.85 4.72
N VAL A 108 5.18 -19.82 4.87
CA VAL A 108 4.72 -18.99 3.75
C VAL A 108 5.07 -17.53 4.01
N ILE A 109 5.94 -16.97 3.17
CA ILE A 109 6.33 -15.57 3.21
C ILE A 109 5.35 -14.78 2.33
N ALA A 110 4.52 -13.95 2.97
CA ALA A 110 3.50 -13.11 2.34
C ALA A 110 3.61 -11.66 2.82
N ALA A 111 4.83 -11.22 3.15
CA ALA A 111 5.11 -9.93 3.80
C ALA A 111 4.95 -8.70 2.89
N GLY A 112 4.74 -8.92 1.58
CA GLY A 112 4.55 -7.83 0.63
C GLY A 112 5.82 -7.02 0.39
N THR A 113 5.66 -5.70 0.29
CA THR A 113 6.72 -4.75 -0.06
C THR A 113 6.68 -3.53 0.85
N ILE A 114 7.81 -2.83 0.92
CA ILE A 114 7.99 -1.52 1.53
C ILE A 114 8.29 -0.48 0.45
N THR A 115 8.20 0.79 0.78
CA THR A 115 8.59 1.90 -0.10
C THR A 115 10.07 1.81 -0.44
N ASN A 116 10.40 2.06 -1.71
CA ASN A 116 11.78 2.10 -2.18
C ASN A 116 12.21 3.57 -2.38
N PHE A 117 13.17 4.00 -1.60
CA PHE A 117 13.77 5.34 -1.72
C PHE A 117 15.03 5.35 -2.57
N PHE A 118 15.34 4.23 -3.25
CA PHE A 118 16.49 4.06 -4.15
C PHE A 118 17.85 4.42 -3.51
N GLY A 119 17.96 4.22 -2.20
CA GLY A 119 19.17 4.51 -1.43
C GLY A 119 19.38 5.99 -1.06
N ASN A 120 18.43 6.87 -1.40
CA ASN A 120 18.50 8.27 -1.01
C ASN A 120 17.97 8.46 0.42
N LYS A 121 18.89 8.60 1.38
CA LYS A 121 18.56 8.74 2.80
C LYS A 121 17.82 10.04 3.11
N THR A 122 18.16 11.13 2.42
CA THR A 122 17.51 12.43 2.64
C THR A 122 16.02 12.37 2.29
N ILE A 123 15.70 11.74 1.17
CA ILE A 123 14.31 11.50 0.76
C ILE A 123 13.62 10.53 1.74
N GLU A 124 14.29 9.46 2.16
CA GLU A 124 13.74 8.48 3.10
C GLU A 124 13.37 9.12 4.45
N GLU A 125 14.21 10.00 4.97
CA GLU A 125 14.03 10.66 6.27
C GLU A 125 13.00 11.79 6.24
N GLN A 126 12.85 12.49 5.12
CA GLN A 126 12.09 13.75 5.05
C GLN A 126 10.80 13.66 4.22
N SER A 127 10.63 12.62 3.42
CA SER A 127 9.40 12.45 2.63
C SER A 127 8.35 11.61 3.35
N LEU A 128 7.12 11.67 2.84
CA LEU A 128 5.98 10.92 3.34
C LEU A 128 5.69 9.76 2.35
N PRO A 129 5.87 8.49 2.74
CA PRO A 129 5.38 7.36 1.97
C PRO A 129 3.86 7.18 2.19
N MET A 130 3.21 6.29 1.39
CA MET A 130 1.78 5.99 1.55
C MET A 130 1.49 4.52 1.21
N LYS A 131 1.93 3.60 2.07
CA LYS A 131 1.66 2.15 1.96
C LYS A 131 0.88 1.59 3.15
N THR A 132 0.84 2.32 4.25
CA THR A 132 0.16 1.91 5.48
C THR A 132 -0.87 2.95 5.92
N VAL A 133 -1.75 2.54 6.83
CA VAL A 133 -2.75 3.44 7.43
C VAL A 133 -2.06 4.56 8.22
N GLU A 134 -1.00 4.23 8.96
CA GLU A 134 -0.22 5.22 9.72
C GLU A 134 0.39 6.27 8.79
N GLU A 135 0.96 5.84 7.66
CA GLU A 135 1.53 6.75 6.66
C GLU A 135 0.45 7.63 6.00
N ALA A 136 -0.72 7.08 5.70
CA ALA A 136 -1.84 7.85 5.17
C ALA A 136 -2.36 8.89 6.17
N LEU A 137 -2.43 8.54 7.45
CA LEU A 137 -2.79 9.46 8.53
C LEU A 137 -1.71 10.54 8.73
N ALA A 138 -0.43 10.17 8.69
CA ALA A 138 0.68 11.13 8.77
C ALA A 138 0.64 12.14 7.62
N LEU A 139 0.35 11.69 6.39
CA LEU A 139 0.15 12.58 5.25
C LEU A 139 -1.03 13.53 5.48
N ARG A 140 -2.18 13.02 5.92
CA ARG A 140 -3.36 13.83 6.24
C ARG A 140 -3.05 14.91 7.27
N ASP A 141 -2.43 14.52 8.39
CA ASP A 141 -2.09 15.44 9.46
C ASP A 141 -1.07 16.49 9.00
N THR A 142 -0.06 16.11 8.21
CA THR A 142 0.91 17.04 7.63
C THR A 142 0.23 18.07 6.72
N LEU A 143 -0.69 17.64 5.86
CA LEU A 143 -1.44 18.52 4.99
C LEU A 143 -2.25 19.54 5.79
N LEU A 144 -3.00 19.09 6.79
CA LEU A 144 -3.82 19.95 7.63
C LEU A 144 -2.95 20.92 8.46
N ILE A 145 -1.86 20.44 9.07
CA ILE A 145 -0.92 21.29 9.81
C ILE A 145 -0.31 22.36 8.91
N ASN A 146 0.05 22.04 7.68
CA ASN A 146 0.61 23.00 6.74
C ASN A 146 -0.43 24.04 6.28
N LEU A 147 -1.70 23.66 6.16
CA LEU A 147 -2.79 24.60 5.93
C LEU A 147 -2.96 25.57 7.10
N GLU A 148 -3.00 25.07 8.35
CA GLU A 148 -3.08 25.92 9.54
C GLU A 148 -1.87 26.88 9.64
N LYS A 149 -0.65 26.39 9.40
CA LYS A 149 0.54 27.24 9.36
C LYS A 149 0.48 28.31 8.27
N ALA A 150 -0.07 27.97 7.10
CA ALA A 150 -0.19 28.91 5.99
C ALA A 150 -1.16 30.07 6.31
N THR A 151 -2.18 29.88 7.17
CA THR A 151 -3.09 30.97 7.59
C THR A 151 -2.37 32.04 8.40
N THR A 152 -1.38 31.66 9.21
CA THR A 152 -0.65 32.56 10.10
C THR A 152 0.72 33.00 9.55
N CYS A 153 1.18 32.40 8.43
CA CYS A 153 2.47 32.74 7.83
C CYS A 153 2.41 34.09 7.14
N THR A 154 3.37 34.98 7.47
CA THR A 154 3.49 36.32 6.89
C THR A 154 4.48 36.38 5.71
N ASP A 155 5.40 35.43 5.61
CA ASP A 155 6.33 35.34 4.50
C ASP A 155 5.62 34.68 3.30
N PRO A 156 5.50 35.35 2.14
CA PRO A 156 4.80 34.84 0.98
C PRO A 156 5.43 33.58 0.39
N ASP A 157 6.76 33.48 0.39
CA ASP A 157 7.48 32.34 -0.20
C ASP A 157 7.31 31.09 0.69
N GLU A 158 7.42 31.23 1.99
CA GLU A 158 7.15 30.16 2.95
C GLU A 158 5.67 29.73 2.90
N LYS A 159 4.75 30.70 2.83
CA LYS A 159 3.33 30.43 2.70
C LYS A 159 3.03 29.60 1.45
N GLN A 160 3.62 29.94 0.32
CA GLN A 160 3.45 29.18 -0.91
C GLN A 160 4.10 27.79 -0.80
N ALA A 161 5.27 27.67 -0.16
CA ALA A 161 5.94 26.39 0.08
C ALA A 161 5.10 25.44 0.96
N LEU A 162 4.38 25.96 1.96
CA LEU A 162 3.42 25.21 2.78
C LEU A 162 2.23 24.68 1.96
N LEU A 163 1.83 25.39 0.93
CA LEU A 163 0.70 25.05 0.05
C LEU A 163 1.10 24.24 -1.19
N ASN A 164 2.39 24.12 -1.48
CA ASN A 164 2.88 23.26 -2.55
C ASN A 164 2.99 21.81 -2.07
N ILE A 165 2.40 20.90 -2.83
CA ILE A 165 2.46 19.46 -2.59
C ILE A 165 3.14 18.81 -3.79
N VAL A 166 4.23 18.09 -3.54
CA VAL A 166 4.95 17.34 -4.57
C VAL A 166 4.68 15.84 -4.38
N VAL A 167 4.11 15.21 -5.39
CA VAL A 167 3.84 13.78 -5.46
C VAL A 167 4.82 13.15 -6.44
N VAL A 168 5.61 12.18 -5.99
CA VAL A 168 6.61 11.48 -6.80
C VAL A 168 6.15 10.07 -7.11
N GLY A 169 5.93 9.79 -8.40
CA GLY A 169 5.47 8.50 -8.91
C GLY A 169 4.10 8.59 -9.58
N GLY A 170 4.06 8.41 -10.90
CA GLY A 170 2.85 8.47 -11.74
C GLY A 170 2.12 7.15 -11.88
N GLY A 171 2.30 6.20 -10.96
CA GLY A 171 1.52 4.98 -10.84
C GLY A 171 0.09 5.25 -10.33
N ALA A 172 -0.71 4.19 -10.09
CA ALA A 172 -2.09 4.31 -9.62
C ALA A 172 -2.19 5.15 -8.34
N THR A 173 -1.34 4.88 -7.35
CA THR A 173 -1.35 5.62 -6.07
C THR A 173 -1.12 7.12 -6.26
N GLY A 174 -0.12 7.52 -7.07
CA GLY A 174 0.16 8.94 -7.32
C GLY A 174 -0.94 9.64 -8.10
N VAL A 175 -1.54 8.97 -9.07
CA VAL A 175 -2.70 9.48 -9.83
C VAL A 175 -3.91 9.68 -8.92
N GLU A 176 -4.25 8.68 -8.11
CA GLU A 176 -5.39 8.67 -7.20
C GLU A 176 -5.26 9.74 -6.11
N VAL A 177 -4.10 9.84 -5.47
CA VAL A 177 -3.88 10.86 -4.43
C VAL A 177 -3.85 12.27 -5.01
N SER A 178 -3.22 12.48 -6.17
CA SER A 178 -3.19 13.79 -6.83
C SER A 178 -4.60 14.28 -7.19
N GLY A 179 -5.44 13.39 -7.69
CA GLY A 179 -6.83 13.68 -7.95
C GLY A 179 -7.63 14.00 -6.69
N ALA A 180 -7.45 13.22 -5.63
CA ALA A 180 -8.12 13.45 -4.35
C ALA A 180 -7.70 14.78 -3.70
N LEU A 181 -6.42 15.13 -3.77
CA LEU A 181 -5.91 16.43 -3.29
C LEU A 181 -6.44 17.59 -4.14
N SER A 182 -6.59 17.39 -5.45
CA SER A 182 -7.20 18.41 -6.32
C SER A 182 -8.68 18.65 -6.01
N GLU A 183 -9.43 17.62 -5.65
CA GLU A 183 -10.79 17.80 -5.13
C GLU A 183 -10.83 18.54 -3.81
N MET A 184 -9.88 18.26 -2.89
CA MET A 184 -9.73 18.99 -1.63
C MET A 184 -9.44 20.47 -1.90
N LYS A 185 -8.48 20.78 -2.80
CA LYS A 185 -8.18 22.14 -3.26
C LYS A 185 -9.44 22.88 -3.75
N ARG A 186 -10.26 22.20 -4.55
CA ARG A 186 -11.39 22.84 -5.22
C ARG A 186 -12.63 23.03 -4.34
N PHE A 187 -12.92 22.07 -3.46
CA PHE A 187 -14.21 22.00 -2.77
C PHE A 187 -14.13 22.19 -1.26
N VAL A 188 -12.96 21.94 -0.65
CA VAL A 188 -12.76 22.03 0.80
C VAL A 188 -12.07 23.34 1.17
N LEU A 189 -10.90 23.62 0.60
CA LEU A 189 -10.10 24.76 0.95
C LEU A 189 -10.84 26.11 0.92
N PRO A 190 -11.62 26.44 -0.14
CA PRO A 190 -12.31 27.74 -0.19
C PRO A 190 -13.34 27.94 0.92
N LYS A 191 -13.86 26.85 1.49
CA LYS A 191 -14.83 26.90 2.58
C LYS A 191 -14.18 26.96 3.94
N ASP A 192 -13.14 26.17 4.16
CA ASP A 192 -12.52 26.00 5.47
C ASP A 192 -11.40 27.01 5.71
N TYR A 193 -10.72 27.47 4.66
CA TYR A 193 -9.54 28.35 4.72
C TYR A 193 -9.69 29.60 3.86
N PRO A 194 -10.74 30.42 4.06
CA PRO A 194 -10.94 31.68 3.31
C PRO A 194 -9.79 32.66 3.53
N ASP A 195 -9.08 32.56 4.66
CA ASP A 195 -7.96 33.44 5.06
C ASP A 195 -6.70 33.24 4.20
N LEU A 196 -6.63 32.18 3.39
CA LEU A 196 -5.51 32.00 2.46
C LEU A 196 -5.50 33.03 1.32
N GLY A 197 -6.62 33.72 1.08
CA GLY A 197 -6.73 34.80 0.10
C GLY A 197 -6.36 34.35 -1.33
N ASN A 198 -5.36 35.01 -1.92
CA ASN A 198 -4.88 34.73 -3.28
C ASN A 198 -3.89 33.57 -3.37
N PHE A 199 -3.50 32.96 -2.24
CA PHE A 199 -2.61 31.82 -2.25
C PHE A 199 -3.39 30.53 -2.58
N HIS A 200 -2.78 29.68 -3.38
CA HIS A 200 -3.44 28.47 -3.87
C HIS A 200 -2.57 27.23 -3.60
N MET A 201 -3.21 26.15 -3.21
CA MET A 201 -2.57 24.83 -3.18
C MET A 201 -2.15 24.42 -4.59
N ASN A 202 -0.85 24.19 -4.80
CA ASN A 202 -0.32 23.63 -6.04
C ASN A 202 0.04 22.17 -5.84
N ILE A 203 -0.41 21.33 -6.76
CA ILE A 203 -0.11 19.90 -6.75
C ILE A 203 0.77 19.61 -7.95
N TYR A 204 1.96 19.08 -7.70
CA TYR A 204 2.92 18.64 -8.72
C TYR A 204 2.99 17.13 -8.70
N LEU A 205 2.70 16.47 -9.83
CA LEU A 205 2.89 15.04 -10.02
C LEU A 205 4.08 14.80 -10.92
N ILE A 206 5.16 14.25 -10.35
CA ILE A 206 6.44 14.03 -11.03
C ILE A 206 6.59 12.54 -11.34
N GLU A 207 6.87 12.22 -12.61
CA GLU A 207 7.06 10.84 -13.08
C GLU A 207 8.30 10.76 -14.00
N GLY A 208 9.20 9.82 -13.69
CA GLY A 208 10.42 9.56 -14.49
C GLY A 208 10.14 8.93 -15.85
N ALA A 209 9.00 8.25 -16.02
CA ALA A 209 8.59 7.65 -17.28
C ALA A 209 7.91 8.68 -18.21
N PRO A 210 7.79 8.37 -19.52
CA PRO A 210 7.15 9.28 -20.47
C PRO A 210 5.63 9.35 -20.36
N LYS A 211 5.00 8.52 -19.50
CA LYS A 211 3.54 8.47 -19.32
C LYS A 211 3.16 8.09 -17.89
N LEU A 212 1.99 8.55 -17.45
CA LEU A 212 1.35 8.09 -16.22
C LEU A 212 0.80 6.67 -16.41
N LEU A 213 0.56 5.95 -15.30
CA LEU A 213 -0.03 4.60 -15.29
C LEU A 213 0.70 3.66 -16.28
N GLY A 214 2.04 3.59 -16.16
CA GLY A 214 2.92 2.90 -17.10
C GLY A 214 2.50 1.48 -17.49
N ALA A 215 1.85 0.75 -16.58
CA ALA A 215 1.34 -0.61 -16.78
C ALA A 215 -0.02 -0.67 -17.53
N MET A 216 -0.68 0.47 -17.75
CA MET A 216 -1.97 0.55 -18.44
C MET A 216 -1.80 0.94 -19.92
N SER A 217 -2.89 0.81 -20.68
CA SER A 217 -2.89 1.17 -22.11
C SER A 217 -2.56 2.65 -22.34
N PRO A 218 -2.05 3.01 -23.52
CA PRO A 218 -1.80 4.41 -23.87
C PRO A 218 -3.04 5.29 -23.76
N GLU A 219 -4.23 4.74 -24.06
CA GLU A 219 -5.50 5.42 -23.96
C GLU A 219 -5.85 5.72 -22.48
N ALA A 220 -5.72 4.76 -21.58
CA ALA A 220 -5.92 4.95 -20.16
C ALA A 220 -4.96 6.00 -19.57
N SER A 221 -3.68 5.92 -19.95
CA SER A 221 -2.65 6.90 -19.56
C SER A 221 -2.99 8.32 -20.02
N SER A 222 -3.36 8.49 -21.30
CA SER A 222 -3.72 9.79 -21.87
C SER A 222 -4.97 10.39 -21.21
N ASN A 223 -6.01 9.57 -20.97
CA ASN A 223 -7.21 10.04 -20.27
C ASN A 223 -6.91 10.42 -18.81
N ALA A 224 -6.12 9.64 -18.09
CA ALA A 224 -5.73 9.96 -16.71
C ALA A 224 -4.97 11.29 -16.64
N LYS A 225 -4.00 11.49 -17.55
CA LYS A 225 -3.25 12.76 -17.66
C LYS A 225 -4.19 13.93 -17.90
N ARG A 226 -5.03 13.85 -18.91
CA ARG A 226 -6.01 14.92 -19.23
C ARG A 226 -6.90 15.22 -18.04
N PHE A 227 -7.45 14.20 -17.36
CA PHE A 227 -8.31 14.41 -16.21
C PHE A 227 -7.62 15.15 -15.07
N LEU A 228 -6.34 14.82 -14.78
CA LEU A 228 -5.56 15.52 -13.77
C LEU A 228 -5.24 16.96 -14.15
N GLU A 229 -4.86 17.20 -15.42
CA GLU A 229 -4.61 18.55 -15.94
C GLU A 229 -5.89 19.42 -15.87
N ASP A 230 -7.06 18.88 -16.26
CA ASP A 230 -8.36 19.53 -16.13
C ASP A 230 -8.73 19.84 -14.66
N MET A 231 -8.18 19.10 -13.73
CA MET A 231 -8.34 19.32 -12.29
C MET A 231 -7.28 20.26 -11.70
N GLY A 232 -6.35 20.77 -12.50
CA GLY A 232 -5.33 21.73 -12.10
C GLY A 232 -4.12 21.09 -11.38
N VAL A 233 -3.79 19.86 -11.70
CA VAL A 233 -2.54 19.18 -11.30
C VAL A 233 -1.45 19.50 -12.31
N ASN A 234 -0.27 19.95 -11.83
CA ASN A 234 0.91 20.17 -12.64
C ASN A 234 1.64 18.85 -12.86
N ILE A 235 1.60 18.30 -14.06
CA ILE A 235 2.22 17.02 -14.40
C ILE A 235 3.58 17.25 -15.03
N ILE A 236 4.63 16.66 -14.45
CA ILE A 236 6.00 16.72 -14.92
C ILE A 236 6.46 15.31 -15.25
N LEU A 237 6.54 14.99 -16.55
CA LEU A 237 6.97 13.68 -17.05
C LEU A 237 8.43 13.70 -17.45
N GLN A 238 9.05 12.50 -17.50
CA GLN A 238 10.46 12.31 -17.91
C GLN A 238 11.43 13.11 -17.04
N LYS A 239 11.06 13.34 -15.77
CA LYS A 239 11.90 14.00 -14.77
C LYS A 239 11.96 13.19 -13.50
N ARG A 240 13.11 13.18 -12.85
CA ARG A 240 13.34 12.45 -11.61
C ARG A 240 13.65 13.43 -10.49
N VAL A 241 13.09 13.17 -9.33
CA VAL A 241 13.52 13.83 -8.11
C VAL A 241 14.83 13.20 -7.67
N VAL A 242 15.86 14.01 -7.53
CA VAL A 242 17.21 13.58 -7.17
C VAL A 242 17.54 13.84 -5.71
N ASP A 243 16.90 14.84 -5.08
CA ASP A 243 17.09 15.13 -3.65
C ASP A 243 15.92 15.95 -3.08
N TYR A 244 15.84 15.98 -1.73
CA TYR A 244 14.93 16.85 -0.99
C TYR A 244 15.65 17.41 0.23
N LYS A 245 15.98 18.67 0.20
CA LYS A 245 16.72 19.37 1.28
C LYS A 245 16.17 20.76 1.56
N ASN A 246 16.17 21.15 2.83
CA ASN A 246 15.76 22.48 3.26
C ASN A 246 14.39 22.90 2.70
N GLY A 247 13.46 21.93 2.60
CA GLY A 247 12.14 22.18 2.05
C GLY A 247 12.09 22.45 0.55
N ASN A 248 13.10 22.01 -0.21
CA ASN A 248 13.16 22.11 -1.66
C ASN A 248 13.35 20.75 -2.29
N VAL A 249 12.53 20.42 -3.28
CA VAL A 249 12.67 19.26 -4.14
C VAL A 249 13.53 19.63 -5.34
N PHE A 250 14.57 18.84 -5.61
CA PHE A 250 15.48 19.04 -6.73
C PHE A 250 15.23 18.00 -7.82
N LEU A 251 15.10 18.44 -9.07
CA LEU A 251 14.93 17.58 -10.23
C LEU A 251 16.26 17.39 -10.97
N ASP A 252 16.32 16.34 -11.81
CA ASP A 252 17.50 15.96 -12.59
C ASP A 252 17.88 16.94 -13.70
N ASP A 253 17.00 17.90 -14.02
CA ASP A 253 17.29 19.01 -14.97
C ASP A 253 17.69 20.32 -14.27
N GLY A 254 17.87 20.32 -12.96
CA GLY A 254 18.21 21.49 -12.15
C GLY A 254 17.02 22.32 -11.69
N GLN A 255 15.79 21.99 -12.08
CA GLN A 255 14.60 22.66 -11.56
C GLN A 255 14.44 22.38 -10.06
N THR A 256 13.99 23.40 -9.32
CA THR A 256 13.74 23.30 -7.88
C THR A 256 12.29 23.70 -7.58
N ILE A 257 11.62 22.93 -6.70
CA ILE A 257 10.25 23.19 -6.26
C ILE A 257 10.24 23.31 -4.74
N PRO A 258 9.97 24.51 -4.18
CA PRO A 258 9.82 24.67 -2.74
C PRO A 258 8.53 24.01 -2.25
N THR A 259 8.63 23.16 -1.23
CA THR A 259 7.47 22.46 -0.64
C THR A 259 7.77 22.07 0.80
N ARG A 260 6.71 21.94 1.62
CA ARG A 260 6.75 21.33 2.96
C ARG A 260 6.06 19.96 2.97
N THR A 261 5.63 19.48 1.79
CA THR A 261 4.97 18.19 1.64
C THR A 261 5.51 17.45 0.40
N LEU A 262 6.45 16.55 0.62
CA LEU A 262 6.94 15.62 -0.40
C LEU A 262 6.32 14.24 -0.15
N LEU A 263 5.40 13.81 -1.02
CA LEU A 263 4.81 12.49 -1.01
C LEU A 263 5.58 11.55 -1.95
N TRP A 264 6.18 10.50 -1.39
CA TRP A 264 6.96 9.52 -2.15
C TRP A 264 6.20 8.22 -2.35
N VAL A 265 5.68 8.02 -3.56
CA VAL A 265 4.94 6.81 -3.97
C VAL A 265 5.56 6.14 -5.21
N SER A 266 6.85 6.41 -5.43
CA SER A 266 7.64 5.92 -6.56
C SER A 266 8.44 4.68 -6.16
N GLY A 267 7.98 3.53 -6.64
CA GLY A 267 8.69 2.27 -6.46
C GLY A 267 8.46 1.59 -5.11
N VAL A 268 8.63 0.28 -5.16
CA VAL A 268 8.56 -0.60 -3.99
C VAL A 268 9.70 -1.61 -4.06
N LYS A 269 10.11 -2.12 -2.89
CA LYS A 269 11.04 -3.24 -2.77
C LYS A 269 10.47 -4.29 -1.82
N ALA A 270 10.87 -5.54 -1.99
CA ALA A 270 10.44 -6.62 -1.10
C ALA A 270 11.00 -6.41 0.32
N VAL A 271 10.29 -6.97 1.31
CA VAL A 271 10.79 -7.02 2.69
C VAL A 271 11.95 -8.01 2.75
N HIS A 272 13.04 -7.58 3.36
CA HIS A 272 14.23 -8.42 3.57
C HIS A 272 14.07 -9.33 4.81
N PHE A 273 14.60 -10.53 4.73
CA PHE A 273 14.69 -11.48 5.85
C PHE A 273 16.08 -12.07 5.91
N ASP A 274 16.72 -12.09 7.09
CA ASP A 274 17.99 -12.72 7.31
C ASP A 274 17.93 -14.21 6.90
N HIS A 275 18.99 -14.69 6.27
CA HIS A 275 19.15 -16.04 5.72
C HIS A 275 18.25 -16.38 4.50
N ILE A 276 17.54 -15.40 3.94
CA ILE A 276 16.93 -15.49 2.60
C ILE A 276 17.66 -14.50 1.71
N GLU A 277 18.79 -14.93 1.13
CA GLU A 277 19.76 -14.03 0.50
C GLU A 277 20.32 -14.62 -0.82
N GLY A 278 21.15 -13.82 -1.51
CA GLY A 278 21.95 -14.25 -2.64
C GLY A 278 21.11 -14.75 -3.82
N GLU A 279 21.35 -15.99 -4.24
CA GLU A 279 20.67 -16.62 -5.40
C GLU A 279 19.16 -16.85 -5.21
N LEU A 280 18.67 -16.68 -3.98
CA LEU A 280 17.22 -16.77 -3.70
C LEU A 280 16.47 -15.48 -4.03
N LEU A 281 17.18 -14.39 -4.31
CA LEU A 281 16.59 -13.08 -4.56
C LEU A 281 16.87 -12.58 -5.98
N THR A 282 15.94 -11.80 -6.51
CA THR A 282 16.18 -10.97 -7.71
C THR A 282 16.97 -9.71 -7.36
N ARG A 283 17.39 -8.93 -8.38
CA ARG A 283 17.96 -7.57 -8.15
C ARG A 283 17.01 -6.61 -7.44
N GLY A 284 15.68 -6.86 -7.49
CA GLY A 284 14.65 -6.10 -6.76
C GLY A 284 14.30 -6.69 -5.40
N GLU A 285 15.17 -7.55 -4.83
CA GLU A 285 15.01 -8.20 -3.52
C GLU A 285 13.80 -9.15 -3.41
N ARG A 286 13.11 -9.46 -4.52
CA ARG A 286 11.98 -10.41 -4.53
C ARG A 286 12.47 -11.85 -4.48
N ILE A 287 11.80 -12.68 -3.67
CA ILE A 287 12.14 -14.11 -3.46
C ILE A 287 11.76 -14.92 -4.70
N ILE A 288 12.74 -15.63 -5.27
CA ILE A 288 12.55 -16.45 -6.47
C ILE A 288 11.84 -17.74 -6.09
N VAL A 289 10.71 -18.01 -6.77
CA VAL A 289 9.90 -19.20 -6.56
C VAL A 289 9.67 -19.96 -7.88
N ASN A 290 9.37 -21.26 -7.77
CA ASN A 290 8.90 -22.07 -8.88
C ASN A 290 7.40 -21.82 -9.16
N GLU A 291 6.86 -22.49 -10.16
CA GLU A 291 5.45 -22.41 -10.58
C GLU A 291 4.43 -22.84 -9.50
N CYS A 292 4.88 -23.46 -8.42
CA CYS A 292 4.04 -23.83 -7.26
C CYS A 292 4.21 -22.91 -6.06
N ASN A 293 4.81 -21.71 -6.26
CA ASN A 293 5.15 -20.75 -5.21
C ASN A 293 6.20 -21.25 -4.19
N GLN A 294 6.90 -22.34 -4.45
CA GLN A 294 7.94 -22.88 -3.60
C GLN A 294 9.26 -22.12 -3.82
N VAL A 295 9.94 -21.74 -2.76
CA VAL A 295 11.23 -21.05 -2.85
C VAL A 295 12.28 -21.99 -3.43
N LYS A 296 13.09 -21.49 -4.35
CA LYS A 296 14.12 -22.26 -5.07
C LYS A 296 15.01 -23.01 -4.07
N GLY A 297 15.09 -24.34 -4.20
CA GLY A 297 15.94 -25.17 -3.34
C GLY A 297 15.42 -25.46 -1.92
N LEU A 298 14.24 -24.94 -1.53
CA LEU A 298 13.65 -25.12 -0.20
C LEU A 298 12.29 -25.81 -0.32
N SER A 299 12.19 -27.05 0.19
CA SER A 299 11.00 -27.89 -0.04
C SER A 299 9.75 -27.49 0.77
N ASN A 300 9.91 -26.78 1.87
CA ASN A 300 8.86 -26.44 2.83
C ASN A 300 8.67 -24.94 3.03
N ILE A 301 9.34 -24.11 2.22
CA ILE A 301 9.23 -22.64 2.26
C ILE A 301 8.62 -22.15 0.95
N PHE A 302 7.62 -21.30 1.06
CA PHE A 302 6.86 -20.73 -0.05
C PHE A 302 6.84 -19.21 0.06
N ALA A 303 6.72 -18.52 -1.08
CA ALA A 303 6.48 -17.07 -1.06
C ALA A 303 5.35 -16.71 -2.04
N ILE A 304 4.49 -15.76 -1.64
CA ILE A 304 3.32 -15.30 -2.41
C ILE A 304 3.16 -13.79 -2.37
N GLY A 305 2.52 -13.25 -3.40
CA GLY A 305 2.24 -11.81 -3.55
C GLY A 305 3.48 -11.01 -3.92
N ASP A 306 3.51 -9.77 -3.50
CA ASP A 306 4.50 -8.79 -3.97
C ASP A 306 5.96 -9.13 -3.60
N VAL A 307 6.16 -9.90 -2.52
CA VAL A 307 7.48 -10.35 -2.06
C VAL A 307 8.08 -11.43 -2.95
N CYS A 308 7.27 -12.18 -3.71
CA CYS A 308 7.76 -13.27 -4.55
C CYS A 308 7.97 -12.85 -6.01
N TRP A 309 8.90 -13.52 -6.68
CA TRP A 309 9.14 -13.42 -8.10
C TRP A 309 8.97 -14.79 -8.76
N MET A 310 8.00 -14.89 -9.64
CA MET A 310 7.70 -16.08 -10.44
C MET A 310 7.67 -15.68 -11.91
N ALA A 311 8.51 -16.27 -12.74
CA ALA A 311 8.47 -16.08 -14.18
C ALA A 311 7.48 -17.05 -14.83
N GLU A 312 6.72 -16.53 -15.77
CA GLU A 312 5.88 -17.28 -16.71
C GLU A 312 6.15 -16.77 -18.14
N PRO A 313 5.79 -17.52 -19.19
CA PRO A 313 5.97 -17.05 -20.57
C PRO A 313 5.38 -15.66 -20.83
N ASP A 314 4.18 -15.38 -20.30
CA ASP A 314 3.52 -14.10 -20.44
C ASP A 314 4.06 -13.03 -19.47
N TYR A 315 4.83 -13.43 -18.45
CA TYR A 315 5.42 -12.56 -17.41
C TYR A 315 6.89 -12.90 -17.16
N PRO A 316 7.79 -12.73 -18.15
CA PRO A 316 9.19 -13.14 -18.05
C PRO A 316 9.97 -12.36 -16.97
N ASN A 317 9.50 -11.16 -16.63
CA ASN A 317 10.06 -10.32 -15.56
C ASN A 317 9.34 -10.49 -14.20
N GLY A 318 8.60 -11.58 -14.05
CA GLY A 318 7.76 -11.85 -12.88
C GLY A 318 6.38 -11.19 -12.94
N HIS A 319 5.44 -11.74 -12.19
CA HIS A 319 4.08 -11.20 -12.11
C HIS A 319 4.06 -9.77 -11.57
N PRO A 320 3.07 -8.94 -11.98
CA PRO A 320 2.88 -7.61 -11.43
C PRO A 320 2.55 -7.69 -9.93
N GLN A 321 3.01 -6.69 -9.18
CA GLN A 321 2.79 -6.57 -7.73
C GLN A 321 1.41 -5.95 -7.48
N VAL A 322 0.38 -6.77 -7.62
CA VAL A 322 -1.03 -6.38 -7.49
C VAL A 322 -1.81 -7.37 -6.62
N ALA A 323 -2.84 -6.88 -5.96
CA ALA A 323 -3.68 -7.67 -5.06
C ALA A 323 -4.23 -8.95 -5.68
N GLN A 324 -4.61 -8.92 -6.97
CA GLN A 324 -5.16 -10.09 -7.69
C GLN A 324 -4.17 -11.26 -7.77
N VAL A 325 -2.88 -10.98 -8.03
CA VAL A 325 -1.83 -12.02 -8.05
C VAL A 325 -1.70 -12.64 -6.67
N ALA A 326 -1.56 -11.81 -5.63
CA ALA A 326 -1.42 -12.26 -4.25
C ALA A 326 -2.62 -13.13 -3.80
N ILE A 327 -3.85 -12.72 -4.12
CA ILE A 327 -5.08 -13.46 -3.78
C ILE A 327 -5.10 -14.81 -4.49
N GLN A 328 -4.84 -14.86 -5.80
CA GLN A 328 -4.88 -16.10 -6.59
C GLN A 328 -3.77 -17.06 -6.15
N GLN A 329 -2.57 -16.57 -5.88
CA GLN A 329 -1.48 -17.37 -5.32
C GLN A 329 -1.84 -17.93 -3.94
N GLY A 330 -2.42 -17.13 -3.06
CA GLY A 330 -2.87 -17.58 -1.74
C GLY A 330 -3.95 -18.68 -1.80
N GLU A 331 -4.89 -18.56 -2.75
CA GLU A 331 -5.93 -19.61 -2.99
C GLU A 331 -5.31 -20.91 -3.45
N LEU A 332 -4.47 -20.87 -4.48
CA LEU A 332 -3.84 -22.07 -5.04
C LEU A 332 -2.88 -22.71 -4.04
N LEU A 333 -2.08 -21.91 -3.31
CA LEU A 333 -1.15 -22.45 -2.33
C LEU A 333 -1.88 -23.18 -1.19
N ALA A 334 -3.06 -22.71 -0.77
CA ALA A 334 -3.87 -23.45 0.21
C ALA A 334 -4.28 -24.83 -0.28
N GLU A 335 -4.61 -24.98 -1.56
CA GLU A 335 -4.88 -26.27 -2.19
C GLU A 335 -3.60 -27.10 -2.30
N ASN A 336 -2.50 -26.51 -2.72
CA ASN A 336 -1.22 -27.19 -2.90
C ASN A 336 -0.66 -27.75 -1.60
N LEU A 337 -0.72 -27.00 -0.50
CA LEU A 337 -0.30 -27.51 0.82
C LEU A 337 -1.12 -28.76 1.21
N GLN A 338 -2.44 -28.77 0.99
CA GLN A 338 -3.28 -29.93 1.27
C GLN A 338 -2.99 -31.10 0.31
N ARG A 339 -2.62 -30.81 -0.94
CA ARG A 339 -2.22 -31.85 -1.91
C ARG A 339 -0.88 -32.48 -1.53
N ILE A 340 0.09 -31.66 -1.07
CA ILE A 340 1.39 -32.14 -0.59
C ILE A 340 1.21 -33.10 0.59
N GLU A 341 0.38 -32.74 1.57
CA GLU A 341 0.06 -33.60 2.71
C GLU A 341 -0.66 -34.88 2.31
N ALA A 342 -1.41 -34.85 1.21
CA ALA A 342 -2.06 -36.02 0.65
C ALA A 342 -1.16 -36.79 -0.33
N LEU A 343 0.14 -36.49 -0.40
CA LEU A 343 1.14 -37.06 -1.32
C LEU A 343 0.74 -36.92 -2.80
N LYS A 344 0.00 -35.86 -3.13
CA LYS A 344 -0.42 -35.52 -4.51
C LYS A 344 0.46 -34.41 -5.07
N LYS A 345 0.73 -34.47 -6.36
CA LYS A 345 1.51 -33.43 -7.08
C LYS A 345 0.82 -32.06 -6.93
N PRO A 346 1.53 -31.00 -6.51
CA PRO A 346 1.01 -29.65 -6.51
C PRO A 346 0.68 -29.16 -7.93
N ARG A 347 -0.18 -28.16 -8.04
CA ARG A 347 -0.60 -27.54 -9.31
C ARG A 347 0.22 -26.30 -9.56
N ALA A 348 0.58 -26.07 -10.83
CA ALA A 348 1.22 -24.83 -11.25
C ALA A 348 0.26 -23.65 -11.17
N PHE A 349 0.80 -22.49 -10.81
CA PHE A 349 0.08 -21.23 -10.81
C PHE A 349 0.02 -20.68 -12.24
N HIS A 350 -1.13 -20.16 -12.61
CA HIS A 350 -1.33 -19.40 -13.84
C HIS A 350 -2.13 -18.15 -13.49
N TYR A 351 -1.54 -16.99 -13.74
CA TYR A 351 -2.18 -15.72 -13.42
C TYR A 351 -3.33 -15.42 -14.36
N LYS A 352 -4.52 -15.31 -13.82
CA LYS A 352 -5.68 -14.80 -14.55
C LYS A 352 -5.79 -13.29 -14.33
N ASN A 353 -5.36 -12.52 -15.32
CA ASN A 353 -5.49 -11.07 -15.30
C ASN A 353 -6.98 -10.68 -15.43
N LEU A 354 -7.50 -9.96 -14.44
CA LEU A 354 -8.90 -9.48 -14.40
C LEU A 354 -9.04 -8.03 -14.90
N GLY A 355 -7.94 -7.42 -15.33
CA GLY A 355 -7.86 -6.02 -15.74
C GLY A 355 -7.30 -5.11 -14.65
N THR A 356 -7.10 -3.84 -15.01
CA THR A 356 -6.52 -2.82 -14.14
C THR A 356 -7.42 -1.58 -14.17
N LEU A 357 -7.58 -0.95 -13.00
CA LEU A 357 -8.40 0.26 -12.85
C LEU A 357 -7.63 1.28 -12.02
N ALA A 358 -7.82 2.56 -12.32
CA ALA A 358 -7.37 3.66 -11.49
C ALA A 358 -8.41 4.78 -11.51
N THR A 359 -8.75 5.32 -10.34
CA THR A 359 -9.59 6.52 -10.26
C THR A 359 -8.71 7.78 -10.31
N VAL A 360 -9.27 8.84 -10.85
CA VAL A 360 -8.61 10.16 -10.87
C VAL A 360 -9.36 11.14 -10.00
N GLY A 361 -10.65 10.90 -9.82
CA GLY A 361 -11.53 11.74 -9.04
C GLY A 361 -12.99 11.40 -9.32
N ARG A 362 -13.91 12.21 -8.83
CA ARG A 362 -15.34 12.00 -9.03
C ARG A 362 -15.68 11.98 -10.53
N ASN A 363 -16.39 10.92 -10.94
CA ASN A 363 -16.79 10.68 -12.33
C ASN A 363 -15.62 10.53 -13.32
N LYS A 364 -14.39 10.40 -12.81
CA LYS A 364 -13.18 10.32 -13.60
C LYS A 364 -12.35 9.12 -13.16
N ALA A 365 -12.34 8.08 -13.96
CA ALA A 365 -11.49 6.90 -13.79
C ALA A 365 -11.08 6.35 -15.15
N VAL A 366 -10.15 5.43 -15.14
CA VAL A 366 -9.73 4.65 -16.31
C VAL A 366 -9.70 3.17 -15.94
N ALA A 367 -10.08 2.32 -16.90
CA ALA A 367 -10.15 0.88 -16.70
C ALA A 367 -9.77 0.14 -17.97
N ASP A 368 -8.75 -0.71 -17.88
CA ASP A 368 -8.38 -1.69 -18.88
C ASP A 368 -8.87 -3.07 -18.41
N LEU A 369 -10.06 -3.45 -18.84
CA LEU A 369 -10.64 -4.77 -18.59
C LEU A 369 -10.43 -5.63 -19.83
N ASN A 370 -10.13 -6.92 -19.66
CA ASN A 370 -9.69 -7.86 -20.71
C ASN A 370 -10.11 -7.56 -22.17
N LYS A 371 -11.38 -7.22 -22.41
CA LYS A 371 -11.93 -6.92 -23.75
C LYS A 371 -12.50 -5.51 -23.88
N VAL A 372 -12.54 -4.75 -22.80
CA VAL A 372 -13.24 -3.46 -22.77
C VAL A 372 -12.36 -2.44 -22.06
N LYS A 373 -12.14 -1.31 -22.72
CA LYS A 373 -11.49 -0.14 -22.14
C LYS A 373 -12.57 0.89 -21.81
N LEU A 374 -12.57 1.37 -20.57
CA LEU A 374 -13.53 2.35 -20.09
C LEU A 374 -12.78 3.57 -19.54
N HIS A 375 -13.40 4.73 -19.65
CA HIS A 375 -12.92 5.95 -19.04
C HIS A 375 -14.10 6.84 -18.56
N GLY A 376 -13.80 7.83 -17.72
CA GLY A 376 -14.80 8.77 -17.19
C GLY A 376 -15.77 8.10 -16.21
N PHE A 377 -17.04 8.46 -16.27
CA PHE A 377 -18.09 8.03 -15.34
C PHE A 377 -18.30 6.50 -15.31
N THR A 378 -18.31 5.85 -16.46
CA THR A 378 -18.53 4.40 -16.54
C THR A 378 -17.39 3.62 -15.88
N ALA A 379 -16.13 4.02 -16.12
CA ALA A 379 -14.97 3.45 -15.45
C ALA A 379 -15.01 3.70 -13.94
N TRP A 380 -15.43 4.89 -13.52
CA TRP A 380 -15.55 5.27 -12.11
C TRP A 380 -16.61 4.42 -11.38
N LEU A 381 -17.77 4.19 -12.01
CA LEU A 381 -18.81 3.32 -11.44
C LEU A 381 -18.33 1.87 -11.28
N VAL A 382 -17.65 1.33 -12.31
CA VAL A 382 -17.05 -0.02 -12.25
C VAL A 382 -15.98 -0.09 -11.16
N TRP A 383 -15.13 0.95 -11.04
CA TRP A 383 -14.13 1.06 -9.99
C TRP A 383 -14.78 1.00 -8.60
N MET A 384 -15.84 1.80 -8.36
CA MET A 384 -16.57 1.80 -7.10
C MET A 384 -17.13 0.42 -6.74
N LEU A 385 -17.80 -0.25 -7.68
CA LEU A 385 -18.43 -1.55 -7.44
C LEU A 385 -17.38 -2.62 -7.10
N ILE A 386 -16.25 -2.64 -7.83
CA ILE A 386 -15.17 -3.61 -7.59
C ILE A 386 -14.52 -3.37 -6.21
N HIS A 387 -14.21 -2.13 -5.87
CA HIS A 387 -13.58 -1.80 -4.59
C HIS A 387 -14.52 -2.04 -3.42
N LEU A 388 -15.78 -1.62 -3.53
CA LEU A 388 -16.80 -1.88 -2.49
C LEU A 388 -16.97 -3.39 -2.22
N ARG A 389 -17.02 -4.21 -3.29
CA ARG A 389 -17.10 -5.66 -3.14
C ARG A 389 -15.87 -6.25 -2.45
N SER A 390 -14.71 -5.66 -2.65
CA SER A 390 -13.41 -6.13 -2.16
C SER A 390 -13.16 -5.79 -0.69
N ILE A 391 -13.87 -4.82 -0.12
CA ILE A 391 -13.80 -4.46 1.30
C ILE A 391 -14.33 -5.62 2.15
N LEU A 392 -13.64 -5.90 3.27
CA LEU A 392 -14.04 -6.95 4.21
C LEU A 392 -15.22 -6.49 5.08
N GLY A 393 -16.15 -7.42 5.34
CA GLY A 393 -17.28 -7.18 6.25
C GLY A 393 -18.42 -6.36 5.64
N ILE A 394 -19.65 -6.82 5.87
CA ILE A 394 -20.86 -6.17 5.34
C ILE A 394 -21.04 -4.77 5.94
N LYS A 395 -20.78 -4.63 7.25
CA LYS A 395 -20.89 -3.33 7.94
C LYS A 395 -20.01 -2.27 7.30
N ASN A 396 -18.73 -2.57 7.08
CA ASN A 396 -17.78 -1.60 6.50
C ASN A 396 -18.14 -1.26 5.05
N ARG A 397 -18.61 -2.23 4.26
CA ARG A 397 -19.12 -1.95 2.90
C ARG A 397 -20.28 -0.96 2.90
N LEU A 398 -21.24 -1.12 3.85
CA LEU A 398 -22.38 -0.22 3.96
C LEU A 398 -21.94 1.18 4.39
N ILE A 399 -21.02 1.29 5.35
CA ILE A 399 -20.51 2.58 5.80
C ILE A 399 -19.80 3.30 4.66
N VAL A 400 -18.83 2.65 4.02
CA VAL A 400 -18.11 3.23 2.87
C VAL A 400 -19.07 3.62 1.74
N LEU A 401 -20.10 2.81 1.46
CA LEU A 401 -21.11 3.17 0.45
C LEU A 401 -21.88 4.43 0.85
N ILE A 402 -22.30 4.55 2.10
CA ILE A 402 -23.03 5.72 2.62
C ILE A 402 -22.12 6.95 2.53
N ASP A 403 -20.85 6.85 2.94
CA ASP A 403 -19.88 7.95 2.88
C ASP A 403 -19.61 8.38 1.42
N TRP A 404 -19.47 7.42 0.52
CA TRP A 404 -19.31 7.74 -0.90
C TRP A 404 -20.55 8.44 -1.48
N ILE A 405 -21.77 8.02 -1.12
CA ILE A 405 -23.02 8.66 -1.53
C ILE A 405 -23.08 10.07 -0.93
N TRP A 406 -22.82 10.22 0.37
CA TRP A 406 -22.82 11.53 1.03
C TRP A 406 -21.80 12.48 0.40
N ASN A 407 -20.57 12.04 0.28
CA ASN A 407 -19.50 12.81 -0.36
C ASN A 407 -19.84 13.15 -1.82
N TYR A 408 -20.55 12.28 -2.54
CA TYR A 408 -20.97 12.54 -3.92
C TYR A 408 -21.91 13.74 -4.05
N PHE A 409 -22.79 13.98 -3.10
CA PHE A 409 -23.74 15.10 -3.16
C PHE A 409 -23.23 16.36 -2.46
N THR A 410 -22.54 16.22 -1.33
CA THR A 410 -22.19 17.35 -0.46
C THR A 410 -20.80 17.91 -0.70
N TYR A 411 -19.86 17.10 -1.22
CA TYR A 411 -18.41 17.37 -1.22
C TYR A 411 -17.84 17.57 0.20
N ASP A 412 -18.57 17.18 1.23
CA ASP A 412 -18.12 17.27 2.60
C ASP A 412 -17.20 16.08 2.95
N ARG A 413 -15.98 16.40 3.29
CA ARG A 413 -14.98 15.47 3.80
C ARG A 413 -14.80 15.76 5.28
N SER A 414 -15.57 15.08 6.11
CA SER A 414 -15.69 15.39 7.54
C SER A 414 -14.44 15.06 8.38
N MET A 415 -13.50 14.27 7.84
CA MET A 415 -12.36 13.71 8.60
C MET A 415 -11.14 14.63 8.64
N ARG A 416 -11.35 15.93 8.92
CA ARG A 416 -10.30 16.95 8.97
C ARG A 416 -9.81 17.20 10.38
N PHE A 417 -9.48 16.13 11.11
CA PHE A 417 -8.90 16.20 12.44
C PHE A 417 -7.39 16.03 12.36
N ILE A 418 -6.65 16.88 13.04
CA ILE A 418 -5.23 16.69 13.31
C ILE A 418 -5.12 15.75 14.50
N LEU A 419 -4.75 14.51 14.25
CA LEU A 419 -4.42 13.57 15.29
C LEU A 419 -2.91 13.65 15.48
N PHE A 420 -2.43 14.14 16.62
CA PHE A 420 -1.00 14.23 16.92
C PHE A 420 -0.38 12.82 16.85
N ILE A 421 0.02 12.40 15.66
CA ILE A 421 0.85 11.21 15.48
C ILE A 421 2.24 11.61 15.94
N GLN A 422 2.78 10.92 16.94
CA GLN A 422 4.11 11.17 17.50
C GLN A 422 5.11 11.35 16.34
N LYS A 423 5.77 12.51 16.30
CA LYS A 423 6.94 12.70 15.44
C LYS A 423 7.87 11.51 15.65
N HIS A 424 8.17 10.77 14.61
CA HIS A 424 9.38 9.94 14.59
C HIS A 424 10.52 10.84 15.05
N LYS A 425 11.23 10.41 16.10
CA LYS A 425 12.38 11.09 16.67
C LYS A 425 13.37 11.45 15.56
N GLN A 426 13.30 12.67 15.11
CA GLN A 426 14.35 13.33 14.37
C GLN A 426 14.80 14.51 15.22
N ASP A 427 15.48 14.23 16.32
CA ASP A 427 16.43 15.16 16.94
C ASP A 427 17.05 14.44 18.13
N GLY A 428 18.37 14.22 18.06
CA GLY A 428 19.20 13.75 19.18
C GLY A 428 19.37 14.81 20.27
N THR A 429 18.27 15.47 20.68
CA THR A 429 18.23 16.38 21.83
C THR A 429 17.20 15.87 22.83
N GLN A 430 17.66 15.61 24.03
CA GLN A 430 16.86 15.21 25.18
C GLN A 430 15.69 16.17 25.38
N GLY A 431 14.47 15.64 25.23
CA GLY A 431 13.25 16.40 25.39
C GLY A 431 12.97 16.69 26.85
N THR A 432 12.75 17.93 27.18
CA THR A 432 11.98 18.35 28.34
C THR A 432 10.49 18.05 28.09
N GLU A 433 9.85 17.36 29.04
CA GLU A 433 8.42 17.10 29.06
C GLU A 433 7.62 18.41 28.97
N PRO A 434 6.54 18.50 28.19
CA PRO A 434 5.63 19.62 28.30
C PRO A 434 4.76 19.43 29.54
N THR A 435 4.95 20.29 30.52
CA THR A 435 3.95 20.59 31.55
C THR A 435 2.69 21.18 30.90
N LEU A 436 1.54 20.66 31.32
CA LEU A 436 0.18 21.10 31.00
C LEU A 436 -0.02 22.63 31.13
#